data_e8cb87da59b6097e52a18498de80083e
#
_entry.id   e8cb87da59b6097e52a18498de80083e
#
_cell.length_a   1.000
_cell.length_b   1.000
_cell.length_c   1.000
_cell.angle_alpha   90.00
_cell.angle_beta   90.00
_cell.angle_gamma   90.00
#
_symmetry.space_group_name_H-M   'P 1'
#
loop_
_entity.id
_entity.type
_entity.pdbx_description
1 polymer ?
#
loop_
_entity_poly.entity_id
_entity_poly.type
_entity_poly.pdbx_seq_one_letter_code
_entity_poly.pdbx_strand_id
1 'polypeptide(L)'
;MHTYHLQDEFTDSSAERSLLAALAGHPQLYDELCDVLIPDLFVSTQDTWQPLVVAMETTQCPRVPTDWLPAPDPHATAQRLVDLHQRRLLAALQERFAQALFDDTTPATDIVALLEEETLRAQSALRNMTAGRLQWASALLPQVLADAAARRLQREMTGSAVQGVSTGVAQLDSLLSGLTEGLYLLAGPPGMGKTTLALQVGAAATSDVPVVVVTFEHAPANLTLKLLSARAGVNLRDVQRGYADLAKLRVAAEAWAPMAQRLAVVEGSSQLTVAQVRAQARRAMRQHQAEHCLVVVDYLQLWAKVAEDLRGNFSVRERVDMLGGLLRELALSLHSPVLALASQNRSAGNYGTGKGSAALDSLKESGDLEYAADVVLFLTEAQERMATPPARAVELTVAKNRHGDTGKVGLIFRPDLGTMREEARP
;
A
#
# COMPACT_ATOMS: atom_id res chain seq x y z
N MET A 1 5.55 -38.29 -24.03
CA MET A 1 5.51 -36.87 -24.42
C MET A 1 6.59 -36.15 -23.60
N HIS A 2 7.69 -35.69 -24.21
CA HIS A 2 8.68 -34.90 -23.51
C HIS A 2 8.01 -33.55 -23.16
N THR A 3 7.80 -33.32 -21.89
CA THR A 3 7.41 -31.98 -21.37
C THR A 3 8.62 -31.07 -21.61
N TYR A 4 8.61 -30.34 -22.70
CA TYR A 4 9.53 -29.25 -22.91
C TYR A 4 9.18 -28.19 -21.85
N HIS A 5 10.07 -27.97 -20.89
CA HIS A 5 9.96 -26.84 -19.97
C HIS A 5 10.41 -25.60 -20.72
N LEU A 6 9.49 -24.68 -20.96
CA LEU A 6 9.77 -23.37 -21.60
C LEU A 6 10.90 -22.59 -20.88
N GLN A 7 11.12 -22.89 -19.61
CA GLN A 7 12.19 -22.30 -18.81
C GLN A 7 13.60 -22.63 -19.36
N ASP A 8 13.80 -23.79 -19.95
CA ASP A 8 15.10 -24.25 -20.47
C ASP A 8 15.53 -23.47 -21.72
N GLU A 9 14.59 -22.86 -22.45
CA GLU A 9 14.87 -22.04 -23.62
C GLU A 9 15.53 -20.69 -23.28
N PHE A 10 15.39 -20.21 -22.02
CA PHE A 10 15.93 -18.92 -21.58
C PHE A 10 17.19 -19.08 -20.74
N THR A 11 18.08 -19.97 -21.13
CA THR A 11 19.41 -20.17 -20.55
C THR A 11 20.50 -19.89 -21.58
N ASP A 12 21.59 -19.28 -21.14
CA ASP A 12 22.77 -19.03 -21.98
C ASP A 12 24.05 -19.39 -21.20
N SER A 13 24.35 -20.71 -21.21
CA SER A 13 25.53 -21.26 -20.52
C SER A 13 26.85 -20.63 -20.98
N SER A 14 26.92 -20.15 -22.23
CA SER A 14 28.11 -19.46 -22.73
C SER A 14 28.27 -18.07 -22.10
N ALA A 15 27.16 -17.31 -22.00
CA ALA A 15 27.14 -16.02 -21.35
C ALA A 15 27.45 -16.15 -19.84
N GLU A 16 26.88 -17.16 -19.16
CA GLU A 16 27.19 -17.42 -17.76
C GLU A 16 28.70 -17.69 -17.54
N ARG A 17 29.29 -18.61 -18.30
CA ARG A 17 30.72 -18.94 -18.20
C ARG A 17 31.60 -17.74 -18.49
N SER A 18 31.29 -16.98 -19.54
CA SER A 18 32.11 -15.81 -19.93
C SER A 18 32.05 -14.68 -18.90
N LEU A 19 30.89 -14.48 -18.25
CA LEU A 19 30.76 -13.51 -17.17
C LEU A 19 31.54 -13.96 -15.92
N LEU A 20 31.44 -15.23 -15.52
CA LEU A 20 32.20 -15.78 -14.39
C LEU A 20 33.72 -15.71 -14.64
N ALA A 21 34.15 -15.95 -15.87
CA ALA A 21 35.59 -15.81 -16.25
C ALA A 21 36.06 -14.34 -16.18
N ALA A 22 35.20 -13.39 -16.57
CA ALA A 22 35.53 -11.96 -16.45
C ALA A 22 35.62 -11.53 -14.98
N LEU A 23 34.69 -11.96 -14.12
CA LEU A 23 34.67 -11.70 -12.67
C LEU A 23 35.91 -12.29 -11.99
N ALA A 24 36.30 -13.54 -12.36
CA ALA A 24 37.51 -14.17 -11.82
C ALA A 24 38.79 -13.45 -12.22
N GLY A 25 38.86 -12.92 -13.44
CA GLY A 25 40.01 -12.15 -13.94
C GLY A 25 40.09 -10.73 -13.40
N HIS A 26 38.96 -10.14 -13.07
CA HIS A 26 38.81 -8.77 -12.60
C HIS A 26 37.81 -8.69 -11.43
N PRO A 27 38.22 -9.04 -10.20
CA PRO A 27 37.30 -9.08 -9.05
C PRO A 27 36.54 -7.76 -8.76
N GLN A 28 37.14 -6.62 -9.11
CA GLN A 28 36.50 -5.31 -8.98
C GLN A 28 35.17 -5.18 -9.79
N LEU A 29 35.02 -5.96 -10.86
CA LEU A 29 33.76 -6.02 -11.62
C LEU A 29 32.60 -6.54 -10.78
N TYR A 30 32.89 -7.34 -9.74
CA TYR A 30 31.85 -7.80 -8.82
C TYR A 30 31.25 -6.64 -8.05
N ASP A 31 32.06 -5.71 -7.56
CA ASP A 31 31.59 -4.51 -6.86
C ASP A 31 30.72 -3.62 -7.77
N GLU A 32 31.05 -3.58 -9.07
CA GLU A 32 30.29 -2.80 -10.06
C GLU A 32 28.97 -3.46 -10.46
N LEU A 33 28.89 -4.78 -10.40
CA LEU A 33 27.75 -5.59 -10.87
C LEU A 33 26.96 -6.26 -9.75
N CYS A 34 27.40 -6.17 -8.49
CA CYS A 34 26.75 -6.87 -7.36
C CYS A 34 25.25 -6.54 -7.21
N ASP A 35 24.82 -5.35 -7.64
CA ASP A 35 23.42 -4.92 -7.62
C ASP A 35 22.51 -5.73 -8.57
N VAL A 36 23.10 -6.35 -9.60
CA VAL A 36 22.35 -7.09 -10.63
C VAL A 36 22.64 -8.58 -10.62
N LEU A 37 23.74 -8.98 -9.99
CA LEU A 37 24.16 -10.37 -9.92
C LEU A 37 23.44 -11.09 -8.76
N ILE A 38 22.54 -11.98 -9.11
CA ILE A 38 21.87 -12.88 -8.14
C ILE A 38 22.15 -14.35 -8.53
N PRO A 39 22.11 -15.28 -7.57
CA PRO A 39 22.39 -16.69 -7.84
C PRO A 39 21.55 -17.28 -8.98
N ASP A 40 20.28 -16.87 -9.10
CA ASP A 40 19.34 -17.38 -10.09
C ASP A 40 19.65 -16.97 -11.55
N LEU A 41 20.64 -16.11 -11.76
CA LEU A 41 21.14 -15.81 -13.11
C LEU A 41 21.99 -16.97 -13.68
N PHE A 42 22.61 -17.74 -12.80
CA PHE A 42 23.61 -18.75 -13.12
C PHE A 42 23.03 -20.16 -13.02
N VAL A 43 22.15 -20.52 -13.94
CA VAL A 43 21.43 -21.81 -13.92
C VAL A 43 22.36 -22.97 -14.24
N SER A 44 23.18 -22.82 -15.28
CA SER A 44 24.10 -23.87 -15.74
C SER A 44 25.42 -23.91 -14.97
N THR A 45 25.73 -22.83 -14.22
CA THR A 45 27.03 -22.63 -13.56
C THR A 45 26.88 -22.30 -12.06
N GLN A 46 25.74 -22.67 -11.47
CA GLN A 46 25.43 -22.38 -10.07
C GLN A 46 26.48 -22.93 -9.10
N ASP A 47 27.02 -24.13 -9.38
CA ASP A 47 28.07 -24.75 -8.58
C ASP A 47 29.39 -23.98 -8.62
N THR A 48 29.61 -23.15 -9.65
CA THR A 48 30.79 -22.28 -9.78
C THR A 48 30.53 -20.90 -9.18
N TRP A 49 29.32 -20.41 -9.26
CA TRP A 49 28.94 -19.07 -8.77
C TRP A 49 29.17 -18.90 -7.27
N GLN A 50 28.64 -19.82 -6.43
CA GLN A 50 28.77 -19.67 -4.97
C GLN A 50 30.21 -19.65 -4.47
N PRO A 51 31.12 -20.61 -4.87
CA PRO A 51 32.50 -20.55 -4.49
C PRO A 51 33.23 -19.29 -5.00
N LEU A 52 32.85 -18.79 -6.19
CA LEU A 52 33.43 -17.61 -6.76
C LEU A 52 33.12 -16.36 -5.93
N VAL A 53 31.86 -16.17 -5.53
CA VAL A 53 31.42 -15.04 -4.67
C VAL A 53 32.16 -15.10 -3.33
N VAL A 54 32.19 -16.23 -2.67
CA VAL A 54 32.91 -16.40 -1.40
C VAL A 54 34.41 -16.05 -1.56
N ALA A 55 35.03 -16.44 -2.66
CA ALA A 55 36.43 -16.11 -2.89
C ALA A 55 36.62 -14.59 -3.09
N MET A 56 35.73 -13.92 -3.81
CA MET A 56 35.78 -12.46 -3.98
C MET A 56 35.58 -11.70 -2.68
N GLU A 57 34.61 -12.12 -1.85
CA GLU A 57 34.32 -11.48 -0.55
C GLU A 57 35.41 -11.74 0.51
N THR A 58 36.14 -12.84 0.42
CA THR A 58 37.21 -13.22 1.39
C THR A 58 38.61 -12.87 0.93
N THR A 59 38.76 -12.06 -0.11
CA THR A 59 40.09 -11.69 -0.71
C THR A 59 40.94 -12.87 -1.16
N GLN A 60 40.31 -14.02 -1.42
CA GLN A 60 40.96 -15.18 -2.04
C GLN A 60 40.97 -15.00 -3.56
N CYS A 61 41.95 -15.64 -4.25
CA CYS A 61 41.95 -15.64 -5.70
C CYS A 61 40.79 -16.49 -6.23
N PRO A 62 39.77 -15.87 -6.87
CA PRO A 62 38.70 -16.62 -7.47
C PRO A 62 39.20 -17.51 -8.62
N ARG A 63 38.68 -18.72 -8.72
CA ARG A 63 39.13 -19.69 -9.75
C ARG A 63 37.89 -20.18 -10.55
N VAL A 64 38.06 -20.18 -11.86
CA VAL A 64 37.14 -20.76 -12.83
C VAL A 64 37.92 -21.71 -13.74
N PRO A 65 37.28 -22.62 -14.48
CA PRO A 65 37.93 -23.44 -15.49
C PRO A 65 38.73 -22.61 -16.48
N THR A 66 39.93 -23.05 -16.80
CA THR A 66 40.89 -22.27 -17.61
C THR A 66 40.52 -22.18 -19.09
N ASP A 67 39.58 -22.96 -19.54
CA ASP A 67 39.00 -22.97 -20.90
C ASP A 67 37.86 -21.94 -21.07
N TRP A 68 37.43 -21.28 -19.99
CA TRP A 68 36.42 -20.25 -20.07
C TRP A 68 37.02 -18.92 -20.47
N LEU A 69 36.47 -18.35 -21.55
CA LEU A 69 36.90 -17.05 -22.06
C LEU A 69 36.09 -15.92 -21.40
N PRO A 70 36.79 -14.84 -20.94
CA PRO A 70 36.09 -13.72 -20.31
C PRO A 70 35.18 -12.99 -21.31
N ALA A 71 34.03 -12.46 -20.79
CA ALA A 71 33.12 -11.67 -21.59
C ALA A 71 33.81 -10.39 -22.11
N PRO A 72 33.67 -10.08 -23.41
CA PRO A 72 34.19 -8.84 -23.96
C PRO A 72 33.58 -7.58 -23.35
N ASP A 73 32.28 -7.66 -23.01
CA ASP A 73 31.51 -6.64 -22.27
C ASP A 73 30.77 -7.33 -21.12
N PRO A 74 31.35 -7.31 -19.90
CA PRO A 74 30.73 -7.93 -18.74
C PRO A 74 29.40 -7.29 -18.35
N HIS A 75 29.23 -5.97 -18.51
CA HIS A 75 27.99 -5.26 -18.16
C HIS A 75 26.85 -5.64 -19.11
N ALA A 76 27.09 -5.64 -20.42
CA ALA A 76 26.10 -6.10 -21.39
C ALA A 76 25.75 -7.58 -21.20
N THR A 77 26.74 -8.43 -20.85
CA THR A 77 26.54 -9.84 -20.57
C THR A 77 25.68 -10.05 -19.31
N ALA A 78 25.96 -9.34 -18.23
CA ALA A 78 25.15 -9.36 -17.02
C ALA A 78 23.70 -8.93 -17.30
N GLN A 79 23.50 -7.84 -18.06
CA GLN A 79 22.18 -7.37 -18.43
C GLN A 79 21.40 -8.39 -19.28
N ARG A 80 22.07 -9.10 -20.17
CA ARG A 80 21.49 -10.21 -20.95
C ARG A 80 21.03 -11.35 -20.05
N LEU A 81 21.84 -11.76 -19.06
CA LEU A 81 21.45 -12.80 -18.10
C LEU A 81 20.25 -12.37 -17.25
N VAL A 82 20.19 -11.11 -16.88
CA VAL A 82 19.01 -10.52 -16.19
C VAL A 82 17.76 -10.62 -17.08
N ASP A 83 17.83 -10.25 -18.35
CA ASP A 83 16.67 -10.40 -19.28
C ASP A 83 16.25 -11.86 -19.43
N LEU A 84 17.19 -12.78 -19.56
CA LEU A 84 16.87 -14.21 -19.63
C LEU A 84 16.23 -14.74 -18.35
N HIS A 85 16.69 -14.31 -17.19
CA HIS A 85 16.04 -14.66 -15.90
C HIS A 85 14.61 -14.12 -15.82
N GLN A 86 14.39 -12.88 -16.24
CA GLN A 86 13.05 -12.29 -16.29
C GLN A 86 12.12 -13.09 -17.20
N ARG A 87 12.62 -13.55 -18.35
CA ARG A 87 11.87 -14.42 -19.27
C ARG A 87 11.58 -15.79 -18.65
N ARG A 88 12.52 -16.38 -17.89
CA ARG A 88 12.27 -17.62 -17.13
C ARG A 88 11.13 -17.46 -16.13
N LEU A 89 11.10 -16.35 -15.38
CA LEU A 89 10.01 -16.06 -14.43
C LEU A 89 8.64 -15.97 -15.14
N LEU A 90 8.60 -15.33 -16.32
CA LEU A 90 7.38 -15.23 -17.12
C LEU A 90 6.97 -16.57 -17.74
N ALA A 91 7.92 -17.37 -18.17
CA ALA A 91 7.66 -18.73 -18.68
C ALA A 91 7.10 -19.64 -17.59
N ALA A 92 7.67 -19.59 -16.37
CA ALA A 92 7.16 -20.33 -15.21
C ALA A 92 5.72 -19.96 -14.88
N LEU A 93 5.37 -18.67 -14.96
CA LEU A 93 4.01 -18.20 -14.79
C LEU A 93 3.07 -18.77 -15.86
N GLN A 94 3.50 -18.75 -17.12
CA GLN A 94 2.72 -19.28 -18.23
C GLN A 94 2.47 -20.79 -18.07
N GLU A 95 3.48 -21.58 -17.67
CA GLU A 95 3.34 -23.01 -17.45
C GLU A 95 2.34 -23.33 -16.34
N ARG A 96 2.44 -22.64 -15.19
CA ARG A 96 1.49 -22.82 -14.06
C ARG A 96 0.06 -22.43 -14.44
N PHE A 97 -0.10 -21.36 -15.18
CA PHE A 97 -1.41 -20.93 -15.67
C PHE A 97 -1.98 -21.96 -16.65
N ALA A 98 -1.17 -22.45 -17.59
CA ALA A 98 -1.60 -23.48 -18.53
C ALA A 98 -1.99 -24.79 -17.81
N GLN A 99 -1.23 -25.22 -16.79
CA GLN A 99 -1.57 -26.38 -15.99
C GLN A 99 -2.93 -26.20 -15.30
N ALA A 100 -3.17 -25.05 -14.63
CA ALA A 100 -4.44 -24.78 -13.98
C ALA A 100 -5.61 -24.68 -14.97
N LEU A 101 -5.37 -24.13 -16.17
CA LEU A 101 -6.40 -23.97 -17.21
C LEU A 101 -6.90 -25.31 -17.75
N PHE A 102 -6.04 -26.32 -17.82
CA PHE A 102 -6.36 -27.65 -18.33
C PHE A 102 -6.67 -28.66 -17.22
N ASP A 103 -6.69 -28.24 -15.97
CA ASP A 103 -7.13 -29.04 -14.83
C ASP A 103 -8.64 -28.91 -14.64
N ASP A 104 -9.39 -29.91 -15.06
CA ASP A 104 -10.85 -29.97 -14.98
C ASP A 104 -11.39 -29.88 -13.53
N THR A 105 -10.53 -30.02 -12.52
CA THR A 105 -10.92 -29.97 -11.09
C THR A 105 -10.84 -28.56 -10.52
N THR A 106 -10.14 -27.64 -11.18
CA THR A 106 -9.95 -26.27 -10.72
C THR A 106 -11.06 -25.35 -11.25
N PRO A 107 -11.86 -24.70 -10.38
CA PRO A 107 -12.88 -23.76 -10.81
C PRO A 107 -12.30 -22.57 -11.58
N ALA A 108 -13.00 -22.08 -12.60
CA ALA A 108 -12.53 -20.96 -13.43
C ALA A 108 -12.26 -19.67 -12.61
N THR A 109 -13.00 -19.45 -11.52
CA THR A 109 -12.76 -18.34 -10.59
C THR A 109 -11.40 -18.43 -9.91
N ASP A 110 -10.98 -19.63 -9.56
CA ASP A 110 -9.72 -19.89 -8.86
C ASP A 110 -8.54 -19.79 -9.83
N ILE A 111 -8.74 -20.14 -11.12
CA ILE A 111 -7.75 -19.93 -12.19
C ILE A 111 -7.48 -18.44 -12.38
N VAL A 112 -8.52 -17.58 -12.35
CA VAL A 112 -8.35 -16.13 -12.44
C VAL A 112 -7.59 -15.60 -11.23
N ALA A 113 -7.93 -16.05 -10.03
CA ALA A 113 -7.22 -15.65 -8.79
C ALA A 113 -5.75 -16.10 -8.83
N LEU A 114 -5.46 -17.32 -9.30
CA LEU A 114 -4.11 -17.82 -9.47
C LEU A 114 -3.32 -16.96 -10.46
N LEU A 115 -3.90 -16.59 -11.61
CA LEU A 115 -3.25 -15.74 -12.60
C LEU A 115 -2.90 -14.37 -12.01
N GLU A 116 -3.82 -13.77 -11.26
CA GLU A 116 -3.59 -12.49 -10.58
C GLU A 116 -2.45 -12.60 -9.55
N GLU A 117 -2.46 -13.63 -8.72
CA GLU A 117 -1.43 -13.87 -7.71
C GLU A 117 -0.04 -14.12 -8.34
N GLU A 118 0.06 -15.00 -9.31
CA GLU A 118 1.33 -15.32 -9.98
C GLU A 118 1.86 -14.15 -10.80
N THR A 119 0.99 -13.35 -11.42
CA THR A 119 1.39 -12.10 -12.09
C THR A 119 1.98 -11.12 -11.09
N LEU A 120 1.41 -11.01 -9.89
CA LEU A 120 1.92 -10.15 -8.82
C LEU A 120 3.26 -10.65 -8.29
N ARG A 121 3.43 -11.97 -8.14
CA ARG A 121 4.72 -12.57 -7.74
C ARG A 121 5.81 -12.27 -8.78
N ALA A 122 5.52 -12.46 -10.06
CA ALA A 122 6.45 -12.15 -11.13
C ALA A 122 6.84 -10.65 -11.14
N GLN A 123 5.87 -9.74 -11.00
CA GLN A 123 6.12 -8.32 -10.91
C GLN A 123 6.95 -7.94 -9.67
N SER A 124 6.71 -8.57 -8.53
CA SER A 124 7.49 -8.34 -7.31
C SER A 124 8.92 -8.84 -7.47
N ALA A 125 9.11 -10.02 -8.07
CA ALA A 125 10.44 -10.55 -8.37
C ALA A 125 11.22 -9.63 -9.32
N LEU A 126 10.57 -9.14 -10.40
CA LEU A 126 11.14 -8.18 -11.34
C LEU A 126 11.53 -6.85 -10.67
N ARG A 127 10.72 -6.35 -9.72
CA ARG A 127 11.03 -5.15 -8.94
C ARG A 127 12.18 -5.38 -7.98
N ASN A 128 12.22 -6.53 -7.30
CA ASN A 128 13.29 -6.85 -6.35
C ASN A 128 14.65 -6.93 -7.01
N MET A 129 14.70 -7.29 -8.29
CA MET A 129 15.95 -7.24 -9.08
C MET A 129 16.46 -5.81 -9.32
N THR A 130 15.60 -4.80 -9.20
CA THR A 130 15.98 -3.39 -9.29
C THR A 130 16.05 -2.71 -7.92
N ALA A 131 15.51 -3.34 -6.89
CA ALA A 131 15.61 -2.86 -5.51
C ALA A 131 17.03 -3.13 -4.97
N GLY A 132 17.56 -2.16 -4.22
CA GLY A 132 18.91 -2.28 -3.64
C GLY A 132 20.05 -1.77 -4.52
N ARG A 133 19.78 -1.32 -5.75
CA ARG A 133 20.81 -0.71 -6.60
C ARG A 133 21.35 0.56 -5.98
N LEU A 134 22.66 0.69 -5.95
CA LEU A 134 23.34 1.92 -5.55
C LEU A 134 22.96 3.06 -6.50
N GLN A 135 22.33 4.10 -5.94
CA GLN A 135 21.97 5.30 -6.68
C GLN A 135 22.78 6.49 -6.15
N TRP A 136 23.62 7.06 -6.99
CA TRP A 136 24.38 8.24 -6.63
C TRP A 136 23.46 9.46 -6.55
N ALA A 137 23.56 10.24 -5.48
CA ALA A 137 22.79 11.45 -5.31
C ALA A 137 22.94 12.41 -6.51
N SER A 138 24.12 12.47 -7.13
CA SER A 138 24.38 13.27 -8.32
C SER A 138 23.50 12.88 -9.52
N ALA A 139 23.19 11.59 -9.68
CA ALA A 139 22.32 11.11 -10.76
C ALA A 139 20.83 11.42 -10.49
N LEU A 140 20.44 11.55 -9.20
CA LEU A 140 19.06 11.88 -8.79
C LEU A 140 18.77 13.38 -8.81
N LEU A 141 19.77 14.24 -8.68
CA LEU A 141 19.60 15.69 -8.59
C LEU A 141 18.74 16.30 -9.71
N PRO A 142 18.91 15.95 -11.00
CA PRO A 142 18.09 16.52 -12.08
C PRO A 142 16.60 16.21 -11.90
N GLN A 143 16.27 14.97 -11.52
CA GLN A 143 14.89 14.56 -11.27
C GLN A 143 14.31 15.28 -10.06
N VAL A 144 15.02 15.33 -8.95
CA VAL A 144 14.58 16.01 -7.72
C VAL A 144 14.28 17.50 -7.98
N LEU A 145 15.12 18.17 -8.78
CA LEU A 145 14.92 19.56 -9.18
C LEU A 145 13.71 19.73 -10.10
N ALA A 146 13.50 18.81 -11.05
CA ALA A 146 12.35 18.83 -11.93
C ALA A 146 11.04 18.63 -11.14
N ASP A 147 11.03 17.69 -10.19
CA ASP A 147 9.88 17.45 -9.31
C ASP A 147 9.58 18.68 -8.44
N ALA A 148 10.60 19.32 -7.88
CA ALA A 148 10.41 20.54 -7.09
C ALA A 148 9.85 21.71 -7.94
N ALA A 149 10.30 21.84 -9.19
CA ALA A 149 9.79 22.84 -10.11
C ALA A 149 8.34 22.57 -10.50
N ALA A 150 7.98 21.30 -10.76
CA ALA A 150 6.62 20.89 -11.07
C ALA A 150 5.65 21.19 -9.91
N ARG A 151 6.06 20.87 -8.67
CA ARG A 151 5.29 21.19 -7.46
C ARG A 151 5.04 22.70 -7.29
N ARG A 152 6.08 23.51 -7.55
CA ARG A 152 5.94 24.94 -7.52
C ARG A 152 4.94 25.46 -8.55
N LEU A 153 5.05 24.98 -9.80
CA LEU A 153 4.15 25.35 -10.88
C LEU A 153 2.70 24.96 -10.56
N GLN A 154 2.47 23.74 -10.04
CA GLN A 154 1.15 23.28 -9.62
C GLN A 154 0.56 24.22 -8.56
N ARG A 155 1.34 24.61 -7.55
CA ARG A 155 0.91 25.54 -6.51
C ARG A 155 0.55 26.93 -7.09
N GLU A 156 1.34 27.44 -8.03
CA GLU A 156 1.09 28.72 -8.70
C GLU A 156 -0.19 28.66 -9.55
N MET A 157 -0.47 27.54 -10.21
CA MET A 157 -1.66 27.35 -11.04
C MET A 157 -2.94 27.11 -10.24
N THR A 158 -2.86 26.32 -9.16
CA THR A 158 -4.05 25.89 -8.39
C THR A 158 -4.31 26.74 -7.16
N GLY A 159 -3.33 27.53 -6.70
CA GLY A 159 -3.39 28.24 -5.42
C GLY A 159 -3.35 27.30 -4.21
N SER A 160 -3.24 25.98 -4.41
CA SER A 160 -3.26 24.96 -3.37
C SER A 160 -1.86 24.38 -3.12
N ALA A 161 -1.53 24.17 -1.85
CA ALA A 161 -0.32 23.45 -1.45
C ALA A 161 -0.54 21.93 -1.38
N VAL A 162 -1.76 21.45 -1.60
CA VAL A 162 -2.10 20.02 -1.61
C VAL A 162 -1.46 19.36 -2.83
N GLN A 163 -0.61 18.39 -2.60
CA GLN A 163 0.11 17.64 -3.64
C GLN A 163 -0.43 16.23 -3.84
N GLY A 164 -0.98 15.66 -2.75
CA GLY A 164 -1.61 14.35 -2.75
C GLY A 164 -3.14 14.45 -2.88
N VAL A 165 -3.80 13.36 -2.54
CA VAL A 165 -5.26 13.27 -2.50
C VAL A 165 -5.79 14.11 -1.34
N SER A 166 -6.73 15.02 -1.59
CA SER A 166 -7.34 15.85 -0.55
C SER A 166 -8.14 15.01 0.44
N THR A 167 -7.99 15.30 1.72
CA THR A 167 -8.80 14.69 2.78
C THR A 167 -10.20 15.32 2.90
N GLY A 168 -10.41 16.48 2.29
CA GLY A 168 -11.61 17.29 2.46
C GLY A 168 -11.67 18.01 3.82
N VAL A 169 -10.56 17.98 4.59
CA VAL A 169 -10.37 18.69 5.86
C VAL A 169 -9.18 19.63 5.66
N ALA A 170 -9.44 20.92 5.47
CA ALA A 170 -8.43 21.89 5.00
C ALA A 170 -7.23 22.02 5.96
N GLN A 171 -7.47 21.99 7.28
CA GLN A 171 -6.38 22.03 8.26
C GLN A 171 -5.54 20.76 8.24
N LEU A 172 -6.15 19.59 7.99
CA LEU A 172 -5.43 18.33 7.83
C LEU A 172 -4.62 18.33 6.54
N ASP A 173 -5.21 18.79 5.44
CA ASP A 173 -4.52 18.93 4.16
C ASP A 173 -3.33 19.91 4.26
N SER A 174 -3.46 20.96 5.08
CA SER A 174 -2.34 21.88 5.35
C SER A 174 -1.18 21.22 6.09
N LEU A 175 -1.46 20.28 7.02
CA LEU A 175 -0.43 19.55 7.78
C LEU A 175 0.21 18.44 6.96
N LEU A 176 -0.59 17.75 6.13
CA LEU A 176 -0.14 16.58 5.38
C LEU A 176 0.28 16.91 3.94
N SER A 177 -0.08 18.08 3.41
CA SER A 177 -0.03 18.42 1.97
C SER A 177 -0.90 17.47 1.12
N GLY A 178 -2.00 16.95 1.68
CA GLY A 178 -2.81 15.88 1.16
C GLY A 178 -2.25 14.48 1.47
N LEU A 179 -2.97 13.44 1.07
CA LEU A 179 -2.53 12.07 1.23
C LEU A 179 -1.66 11.68 0.02
N THR A 180 -0.38 11.44 0.26
CA THR A 180 0.59 10.98 -0.73
C THR A 180 0.82 9.47 -0.59
N GLU A 181 1.65 8.87 -1.43
CA GLU A 181 2.08 7.48 -1.31
C GLU A 181 2.53 7.17 0.12
N GLY A 182 1.95 6.12 0.72
CA GLY A 182 2.32 5.68 2.07
C GLY A 182 1.16 5.11 2.87
N LEU A 183 1.50 4.56 4.04
CA LEU A 183 0.54 4.01 5.00
C LEU A 183 0.18 5.06 6.06
N TYR A 184 -1.10 5.40 6.11
CA TYR A 184 -1.73 6.27 7.10
C TYR A 184 -2.52 5.45 8.09
N LEU A 185 -2.23 5.59 9.39
CA LEU A 185 -3.00 4.95 10.46
C LEU A 185 -3.93 5.97 11.12
N LEU A 186 -5.23 5.66 11.16
CA LEU A 186 -6.21 6.42 11.94
C LEU A 186 -6.62 5.61 13.16
N ALA A 187 -6.07 5.96 14.30
CA ALA A 187 -6.31 5.29 15.57
C ALA A 187 -7.21 6.12 16.51
N GLY A 188 -7.78 5.47 17.51
CA GLY A 188 -8.56 6.13 18.56
C GLY A 188 -9.56 5.21 19.23
N PRO A 189 -10.16 5.64 20.35
CA PRO A 189 -11.16 4.88 21.10
C PRO A 189 -12.39 4.52 20.27
N PRO A 190 -13.13 3.47 20.64
CA PRO A 190 -14.42 3.16 20.04
C PRO A 190 -15.41 4.33 20.19
N GLY A 191 -16.22 4.57 19.15
CA GLY A 191 -17.27 5.61 19.16
C GLY A 191 -16.79 7.04 18.89
N MET A 192 -15.49 7.27 18.66
CA MET A 192 -14.94 8.60 18.30
C MET A 192 -15.23 9.00 16.85
N GLY A 193 -15.74 8.07 16.01
CA GLY A 193 -16.10 8.38 14.63
C GLY A 193 -15.02 8.11 13.60
N LYS A 194 -14.04 7.21 13.87
CA LYS A 194 -12.98 6.84 12.92
C LYS A 194 -13.52 6.45 11.55
N THR A 195 -14.46 5.51 11.50
CA THR A 195 -15.15 5.10 10.26
C THR A 195 -15.83 6.28 9.57
N THR A 196 -16.45 7.19 10.33
CA THR A 196 -17.09 8.40 9.78
C THR A 196 -16.06 9.30 9.09
N LEU A 197 -14.94 9.58 9.77
CA LEU A 197 -13.87 10.41 9.21
C LEU A 197 -13.27 9.75 7.97
N ALA A 198 -12.94 8.46 8.03
CA ALA A 198 -12.36 7.74 6.90
C ALA A 198 -13.28 7.70 5.68
N LEU A 199 -14.58 7.47 5.89
CA LEU A 199 -15.58 7.52 4.82
C LEU A 199 -15.73 8.94 4.24
N GLN A 200 -15.66 9.98 5.08
CA GLN A 200 -15.70 11.37 4.62
C GLN A 200 -14.47 11.72 3.80
N VAL A 201 -13.28 11.32 4.23
CA VAL A 201 -12.03 11.45 3.45
C VAL A 201 -12.15 10.68 2.13
N GLY A 202 -12.61 9.43 2.16
CA GLY A 202 -12.84 8.65 0.95
C GLY A 202 -13.83 9.33 0.00
N ALA A 203 -14.93 9.86 0.54
CA ALA A 203 -15.93 10.55 -0.26
C ALA A 203 -15.44 11.89 -0.84
N ALA A 204 -14.53 12.60 -0.16
CA ALA A 204 -13.87 13.79 -0.67
C ALA A 204 -12.89 13.43 -1.79
N ALA A 205 -12.10 12.37 -1.59
CA ALA A 205 -11.11 11.90 -2.55
C ALA A 205 -11.71 11.48 -3.92
N THR A 206 -13.02 11.12 -3.98
CA THR A 206 -13.68 10.74 -5.24
C THR A 206 -13.75 11.87 -6.28
N SER A 207 -13.50 13.12 -5.90
CA SER A 207 -13.34 14.23 -6.88
C SER A 207 -12.13 14.01 -7.79
N ASP A 208 -11.07 13.45 -7.24
CA ASP A 208 -9.76 13.39 -7.88
C ASP A 208 -9.37 11.97 -8.31
N VAL A 209 -9.58 10.99 -7.42
CA VAL A 209 -9.11 9.61 -7.62
C VAL A 209 -10.21 8.58 -7.31
N PRO A 210 -10.13 7.35 -7.86
CA PRO A 210 -10.97 6.24 -7.40
C PRO A 210 -10.60 5.84 -5.96
N VAL A 211 -11.61 5.42 -5.20
CA VAL A 211 -11.49 5.03 -3.80
C VAL A 211 -11.97 3.60 -3.63
N VAL A 212 -11.18 2.78 -2.95
CA VAL A 212 -11.54 1.40 -2.60
C VAL A 212 -11.62 1.29 -1.07
N VAL A 213 -12.81 1.05 -0.56
CA VAL A 213 -13.06 0.87 0.88
C VAL A 213 -13.18 -0.63 1.16
N VAL A 214 -12.25 -1.17 1.92
CA VAL A 214 -12.29 -2.56 2.40
C VAL A 214 -12.86 -2.56 3.81
N THR A 215 -13.96 -3.26 4.04
CA THR A 215 -14.65 -3.27 5.33
C THR A 215 -14.83 -4.68 5.88
N PHE A 216 -14.46 -4.88 7.14
CA PHE A 216 -14.68 -6.13 7.90
C PHE A 216 -15.76 -5.99 8.98
N GLU A 217 -16.25 -4.77 9.19
CA GLU A 217 -17.23 -4.47 10.25
C GLU A 217 -18.64 -4.26 9.72
N HIS A 218 -18.76 -3.70 8.54
CA HIS A 218 -20.04 -3.24 7.99
C HIS A 218 -20.30 -3.81 6.60
N ALA A 219 -21.56 -4.20 6.33
CA ALA A 219 -21.95 -4.52 4.95
C ALA A 219 -21.83 -3.29 4.03
N PRO A 220 -21.46 -3.47 2.76
CA PRO A 220 -21.29 -2.39 1.78
C PRO A 220 -22.50 -1.44 1.67
N ALA A 221 -23.72 -2.00 1.69
CA ALA A 221 -24.96 -1.23 1.65
C ALA A 221 -25.10 -0.28 2.86
N ASN A 222 -24.64 -0.70 4.05
CA ASN A 222 -24.71 0.13 5.26
C ASN A 222 -23.73 1.31 5.20
N LEU A 223 -22.53 1.11 4.65
CA LEU A 223 -21.57 2.20 4.45
C LEU A 223 -22.06 3.21 3.41
N THR A 224 -22.62 2.70 2.31
CA THR A 224 -23.24 3.54 1.27
C THR A 224 -24.40 4.35 1.84
N LEU A 225 -25.25 3.73 2.68
CA LEU A 225 -26.36 4.42 3.35
C LEU A 225 -25.86 5.49 4.33
N LYS A 226 -24.79 5.23 5.08
CA LYS A 226 -24.15 6.23 5.95
C LYS A 226 -23.69 7.46 5.15
N LEU A 227 -22.99 7.23 4.03
CA LEU A 227 -22.52 8.30 3.14
C LEU A 227 -23.66 9.11 2.54
N LEU A 228 -24.70 8.42 2.06
CA LEU A 228 -25.89 9.07 1.50
C LEU A 228 -26.64 9.91 2.54
N SER A 229 -26.84 9.35 3.74
CA SER A 229 -27.52 10.04 4.85
C SER A 229 -26.75 11.30 5.28
N ALA A 230 -25.42 11.20 5.37
CA ALA A 230 -24.55 12.32 5.70
C ALA A 230 -24.63 13.46 4.64
N ARG A 231 -24.64 13.10 3.36
CA ARG A 231 -24.79 14.06 2.24
C ARG A 231 -26.16 14.69 2.19
N ALA A 232 -27.21 13.94 2.49
CA ALA A 232 -28.59 14.44 2.56
C ALA A 232 -28.86 15.28 3.81
N GLY A 233 -27.96 15.28 4.81
CA GLY A 233 -28.20 15.89 6.11
C GLY A 233 -29.34 15.24 6.90
N VAL A 234 -29.58 13.94 6.67
CA VAL A 234 -30.65 13.16 7.27
C VAL A 234 -30.07 12.22 8.32
N ASN A 235 -30.76 12.10 9.46
CA ASN A 235 -30.34 11.18 10.51
C ASN A 235 -30.42 9.72 10.03
N LEU A 236 -29.32 8.98 10.13
CA LEU A 236 -29.25 7.58 9.71
C LEU A 236 -30.31 6.69 10.42
N ARG A 237 -30.60 6.95 11.71
CA ARG A 237 -31.61 6.20 12.45
C ARG A 237 -33.01 6.42 11.89
N ASP A 238 -33.31 7.64 11.41
CA ASP A 238 -34.60 7.95 10.80
C ASP A 238 -34.77 7.23 9.48
N VAL A 239 -33.66 7.11 8.69
CA VAL A 239 -33.67 6.29 7.47
C VAL A 239 -33.95 4.83 7.79
N GLN A 240 -33.25 4.25 8.77
CA GLN A 240 -33.40 2.85 9.18
C GLN A 240 -34.79 2.52 9.76
N ARG A 241 -35.44 3.52 10.36
CA ARG A 241 -36.79 3.38 10.95
C ARG A 241 -37.92 3.76 10.01
N GLY A 242 -37.60 4.23 8.80
CA GLY A 242 -38.59 4.64 7.81
C GLY A 242 -39.19 6.04 8.04
N TYR A 243 -38.61 6.87 8.90
CA TYR A 243 -39.05 8.25 9.17
C TYR A 243 -38.35 9.31 8.32
N ALA A 244 -37.39 8.90 7.50
CA ALA A 244 -36.60 9.82 6.72
C ALA A 244 -37.37 10.44 5.54
N ASP A 245 -37.02 11.68 5.22
CA ASP A 245 -37.47 12.34 4.00
C ASP A 245 -36.77 11.72 2.78
N LEU A 246 -37.50 10.86 2.06
CA LEU A 246 -37.01 10.18 0.87
C LEU A 246 -36.69 11.14 -0.28
N ALA A 247 -37.34 12.29 -0.35
CA ALA A 247 -37.06 13.28 -1.39
C ALA A 247 -35.65 13.86 -1.19
N LYS A 248 -35.26 14.19 0.04
CA LYS A 248 -33.89 14.62 0.35
C LYS A 248 -32.83 13.58 0.02
N LEU A 249 -33.11 12.32 0.37
CA LEU A 249 -32.22 11.21 0.04
C LEU A 249 -32.04 11.04 -1.47
N ARG A 250 -33.14 11.14 -2.23
CA ARG A 250 -33.12 11.01 -3.69
C ARG A 250 -32.31 12.13 -4.36
N VAL A 251 -32.56 13.39 -3.96
CA VAL A 251 -31.78 14.55 -4.45
C VAL A 251 -30.29 14.38 -4.14
N ALA A 252 -29.95 13.96 -2.92
CA ALA A 252 -28.56 13.73 -2.53
C ALA A 252 -27.92 12.57 -3.33
N ALA A 253 -28.67 11.50 -3.61
CA ALA A 253 -28.20 10.37 -4.42
C ALA A 253 -27.92 10.78 -5.86
N GLU A 254 -28.83 11.54 -6.48
CA GLU A 254 -28.63 12.06 -7.84
C GLU A 254 -27.41 12.98 -7.94
N ALA A 255 -27.24 13.89 -6.99
CA ALA A 255 -26.11 14.79 -6.92
C ALA A 255 -24.77 14.05 -6.67
N TRP A 256 -24.80 12.94 -5.95
CA TRP A 256 -23.62 12.15 -5.64
C TRP A 256 -23.27 11.11 -6.70
N ALA A 257 -24.23 10.69 -7.53
CA ALA A 257 -24.06 9.60 -8.47
C ALA A 257 -22.77 9.66 -9.33
N PRO A 258 -22.35 10.83 -9.88
CA PRO A 258 -21.10 10.91 -10.64
C PRO A 258 -19.85 10.58 -9.82
N MET A 259 -19.79 11.02 -8.56
CA MET A 259 -18.68 10.75 -7.66
C MET A 259 -18.76 9.33 -7.06
N ALA A 260 -19.96 8.83 -6.81
CA ALA A 260 -20.19 7.48 -6.30
C ALA A 260 -19.66 6.38 -7.25
N GLN A 261 -19.59 6.64 -8.54
CA GLN A 261 -18.98 5.72 -9.52
C GLN A 261 -17.49 5.47 -9.25
N ARG A 262 -16.82 6.41 -8.57
CA ARG A 262 -15.40 6.30 -8.20
C ARG A 262 -15.18 5.71 -6.81
N LEU A 263 -16.23 5.33 -6.09
CA LEU A 263 -16.14 4.73 -4.76
C LEU A 263 -16.61 3.28 -4.81
N ALA A 264 -15.67 2.35 -4.68
CA ALA A 264 -15.92 0.93 -4.57
C ALA A 264 -15.86 0.48 -3.10
N VAL A 265 -16.72 -0.45 -2.72
CA VAL A 265 -16.70 -1.07 -1.38
C VAL A 265 -16.48 -2.57 -1.55
N VAL A 266 -15.46 -3.10 -0.89
CA VAL A 266 -15.11 -4.52 -0.86
C VAL A 266 -15.47 -5.05 0.53
N GLU A 267 -16.32 -6.07 0.57
CA GLU A 267 -16.65 -6.76 1.80
C GLU A 267 -15.52 -7.73 2.18
N GLY A 268 -14.97 -7.57 3.38
CA GLY A 268 -13.90 -8.40 3.90
C GLY A 268 -14.36 -9.78 4.28
N SER A 269 -13.58 -10.79 3.95
CA SER A 269 -13.78 -12.19 4.36
C SER A 269 -12.49 -12.77 4.90
N SER A 270 -12.54 -13.99 5.44
CA SER A 270 -11.33 -14.69 5.92
C SER A 270 -10.35 -15.03 4.78
N GLN A 271 -10.83 -15.07 3.55
CA GLN A 271 -10.05 -15.40 2.36
C GLN A 271 -9.53 -14.15 1.63
N LEU A 272 -9.98 -12.93 2.02
CA LEU A 272 -9.51 -11.72 1.37
C LEU A 272 -8.04 -11.47 1.71
N THR A 273 -7.20 -11.43 0.69
CA THR A 273 -5.75 -11.14 0.79
C THR A 273 -5.42 -9.71 0.39
N VAL A 274 -4.28 -9.19 0.82
CA VAL A 274 -3.77 -7.88 0.39
C VAL A 274 -3.51 -7.87 -1.13
N ALA A 275 -3.13 -9.00 -1.71
CA ALA A 275 -2.96 -9.14 -3.15
C ALA A 275 -4.28 -8.94 -3.92
N GLN A 276 -5.38 -9.49 -3.42
CA GLN A 276 -6.71 -9.28 -4.01
C GLN A 276 -7.16 -7.81 -3.87
N VAL A 277 -6.91 -7.17 -2.73
CA VAL A 277 -7.19 -5.73 -2.57
C VAL A 277 -6.38 -4.90 -3.58
N ARG A 278 -5.11 -5.26 -3.82
CA ARG A 278 -4.28 -4.63 -4.85
C ARG A 278 -4.88 -4.79 -6.24
N ALA A 279 -5.37 -5.98 -6.58
CA ALA A 279 -6.03 -6.24 -7.86
C ALA A 279 -7.29 -5.38 -8.05
N GLN A 280 -8.13 -5.27 -7.01
CA GLN A 280 -9.32 -4.41 -7.03
C GLN A 280 -8.97 -2.92 -7.17
N ALA A 281 -7.95 -2.44 -6.44
CA ALA A 281 -7.47 -1.07 -6.55
C ALA A 281 -6.95 -0.76 -7.97
N ARG A 282 -6.13 -1.64 -8.56
CA ARG A 282 -5.67 -1.49 -9.94
C ARG A 282 -6.81 -1.55 -10.96
N ARG A 283 -7.82 -2.37 -10.72
CA ARG A 283 -9.03 -2.42 -11.56
C ARG A 283 -9.75 -1.08 -11.52
N ALA A 284 -9.96 -0.50 -10.33
CA ALA A 284 -10.57 0.81 -10.17
C ALA A 284 -9.74 1.91 -10.86
N MET A 285 -8.43 1.91 -10.70
CA MET A 285 -7.52 2.85 -11.39
C MET A 285 -7.66 2.76 -12.91
N ARG A 286 -7.63 1.54 -13.48
CA ARG A 286 -7.80 1.33 -14.93
C ARG A 286 -9.17 1.80 -15.43
N GLN A 287 -10.24 1.49 -14.69
CA GLN A 287 -11.60 1.88 -15.07
C GLN A 287 -11.77 3.39 -15.15
N HIS A 288 -11.09 4.13 -14.29
CA HIS A 288 -11.16 5.60 -14.23
C HIS A 288 -9.96 6.31 -14.83
N GLN A 289 -9.06 5.59 -15.52
CA GLN A 289 -7.84 6.13 -16.15
C GLN A 289 -7.01 6.98 -15.16
N ALA A 290 -6.93 6.53 -13.90
CA ALA A 290 -6.24 7.21 -12.81
C ALA A 290 -4.88 6.59 -12.55
N GLU A 291 -3.88 7.43 -12.27
CA GLU A 291 -2.53 7.00 -11.88
C GLU A 291 -2.45 6.60 -10.41
N HIS A 292 -3.37 7.12 -9.59
CA HIS A 292 -3.43 6.90 -8.16
C HIS A 292 -4.85 6.50 -7.72
N CYS A 293 -4.96 5.94 -6.53
CA CYS A 293 -6.22 5.68 -5.85
C CYS A 293 -6.07 5.95 -4.35
N LEU A 294 -7.17 5.92 -3.61
CA LEU A 294 -7.14 5.85 -2.16
C LEU A 294 -7.69 4.49 -1.74
N VAL A 295 -6.94 3.75 -0.94
CA VAL A 295 -7.44 2.53 -0.28
C VAL A 295 -7.75 2.84 1.18
N VAL A 296 -8.97 2.52 1.63
CA VAL A 296 -9.39 2.66 3.03
C VAL A 296 -9.65 1.27 3.60
N VAL A 297 -9.08 0.97 4.78
CA VAL A 297 -9.25 -0.34 5.46
C VAL A 297 -9.94 -0.14 6.81
N ASP A 298 -11.15 -0.67 6.98
CA ASP A 298 -11.97 -0.57 8.20
C ASP A 298 -12.28 -1.96 8.76
N TYR A 299 -11.55 -2.47 9.76
CA TYR A 299 -10.31 -2.00 10.40
C TYR A 299 -9.30 -3.15 10.56
N LEU A 300 -8.06 -2.81 10.77
CA LEU A 300 -6.90 -3.72 10.78
C LEU A 300 -7.06 -4.94 11.70
N GLN A 301 -7.48 -4.75 12.95
CA GLN A 301 -7.53 -5.84 13.91
C GLN A 301 -8.58 -6.90 13.54
N LEU A 302 -9.69 -6.51 12.89
CA LEU A 302 -10.66 -7.49 12.40
C LEU A 302 -10.09 -8.28 11.23
N TRP A 303 -9.45 -7.62 10.28
CA TRP A 303 -8.79 -8.31 9.18
C TRP A 303 -7.73 -9.28 9.68
N ALA A 304 -6.78 -8.84 10.49
CA ALA A 304 -5.73 -9.67 11.06
C ALA A 304 -6.28 -10.87 11.88
N LYS A 305 -7.46 -10.73 12.51
CA LYS A 305 -8.09 -11.80 13.26
C LYS A 305 -8.67 -12.90 12.36
N VAL A 306 -9.26 -12.53 11.21
CA VAL A 306 -9.97 -13.46 10.33
C VAL A 306 -9.13 -13.98 9.17
N ALA A 307 -8.10 -13.25 8.72
CA ALA A 307 -7.26 -13.58 7.58
C ALA A 307 -6.65 -14.98 7.68
N GLU A 308 -6.94 -15.83 6.70
CA GLU A 308 -6.46 -17.22 6.66
C GLU A 308 -5.00 -17.30 6.24
N ASP A 309 -4.56 -16.46 5.35
CA ASP A 309 -3.17 -16.35 4.87
C ASP A 309 -2.18 -15.90 5.95
N LEU A 310 -2.67 -15.22 7.00
CA LEU A 310 -1.90 -14.84 8.18
C LEU A 310 -2.01 -15.85 9.34
N ARG A 311 -2.77 -16.95 9.18
CA ARG A 311 -2.90 -17.99 10.20
C ARG A 311 -1.62 -18.81 10.28
N GLY A 312 -1.11 -18.93 11.51
CA GLY A 312 0.05 -19.71 11.89
C GLY A 312 0.16 -19.69 13.41
N ASN A 313 1.33 -19.99 13.96
CA ASN A 313 1.59 -19.87 15.41
C ASN A 313 1.78 -18.40 15.84
N PHE A 314 1.16 -17.46 15.15
CA PHE A 314 1.27 -16.03 15.41
C PHE A 314 0.13 -15.54 16.30
N SER A 315 0.44 -14.70 17.27
CA SER A 315 -0.55 -13.93 18.04
C SER A 315 -1.31 -12.95 17.15
N VAL A 316 -2.48 -12.48 17.59
CA VAL A 316 -3.23 -11.44 16.85
C VAL A 316 -2.39 -10.18 16.65
N ARG A 317 -1.53 -9.85 17.62
CA ARG A 317 -0.62 -8.71 17.56
C ARG A 317 0.38 -8.86 16.40
N GLU A 318 1.10 -9.98 16.35
CA GLU A 318 2.05 -10.25 15.25
C GLU A 318 1.38 -10.22 13.89
N ARG A 319 0.15 -10.75 13.79
CA ARG A 319 -0.64 -10.67 12.55
C ARG A 319 -1.02 -9.24 12.16
N VAL A 320 -1.33 -8.38 13.14
CA VAL A 320 -1.58 -6.95 12.88
C VAL A 320 -0.31 -6.26 12.38
N ASP A 321 0.84 -6.57 12.98
CA ASP A 321 2.14 -6.00 12.57
C ASP A 321 2.53 -6.47 11.16
N MET A 322 2.36 -7.76 10.86
CA MET A 322 2.55 -8.31 9.49
C MET A 322 1.63 -7.63 8.47
N LEU A 323 0.35 -7.49 8.80
CA LEU A 323 -0.62 -6.84 7.93
C LEU A 323 -0.26 -5.36 7.70
N GLY A 324 0.23 -4.67 8.73
CA GLY A 324 0.74 -3.30 8.60
C GLY A 324 1.88 -3.20 7.58
N GLY A 325 2.83 -4.13 7.63
CA GLY A 325 3.91 -4.24 6.64
C GLY A 325 3.38 -4.46 5.22
N LEU A 326 2.47 -5.43 5.05
CA LEU A 326 1.83 -5.73 3.76
C LEU A 326 1.03 -4.55 3.19
N LEU A 327 0.34 -3.78 4.04
CA LEU A 327 -0.39 -2.58 3.62
C LEU A 327 0.54 -1.44 3.23
N ARG A 328 1.71 -1.33 3.86
CA ARG A 328 2.74 -0.38 3.43
C ARG A 328 3.30 -0.76 2.05
N GLU A 329 3.60 -2.04 1.83
CA GLU A 329 3.99 -2.54 0.51
C GLU A 329 2.90 -2.32 -0.54
N LEU A 330 1.63 -2.49 -0.16
CA LEU A 330 0.49 -2.17 -1.03
C LEU A 330 0.54 -0.70 -1.46
N ALA A 331 0.72 0.24 -0.52
CA ALA A 331 0.80 1.67 -0.80
C ALA A 331 1.93 1.98 -1.81
N LEU A 332 3.13 1.46 -1.54
CA LEU A 332 4.30 1.62 -2.42
C LEU A 332 4.07 1.00 -3.81
N SER A 333 3.45 -0.20 -3.87
CA SER A 333 3.21 -0.91 -5.13
C SER A 333 2.14 -0.26 -6.02
N LEU A 334 1.23 0.51 -5.42
CA LEU A 334 0.18 1.26 -6.11
C LEU A 334 0.57 2.72 -6.35
N HIS A 335 1.70 3.19 -5.78
CA HIS A 335 2.05 4.61 -5.70
C HIS A 335 0.91 5.46 -5.15
N SER A 336 0.23 4.98 -4.10
CA SER A 336 -1.06 5.51 -3.64
C SER A 336 -1.16 5.48 -2.13
N PRO A 337 -1.95 6.38 -1.51
CA PRO A 337 -2.21 6.34 -0.08
C PRO A 337 -3.08 5.14 0.32
N VAL A 338 -2.73 4.54 1.46
CA VAL A 338 -3.55 3.55 2.17
C VAL A 338 -3.90 4.10 3.55
N LEU A 339 -5.19 4.33 3.81
CA LEU A 339 -5.70 4.80 5.10
C LEU A 339 -6.29 3.60 5.87
N ALA A 340 -5.59 3.13 6.87
CA ALA A 340 -6.02 2.01 7.69
C ALA A 340 -6.51 2.46 9.07
N LEU A 341 -7.68 1.96 9.49
CA LEU A 341 -8.23 2.24 10.81
C LEU A 341 -7.70 1.22 11.81
N ALA A 342 -7.34 1.72 12.99
CA ALA A 342 -6.92 0.89 14.11
C ALA A 342 -7.73 1.20 15.38
N SER A 343 -8.08 0.15 16.13
CA SER A 343 -8.72 0.30 17.43
C SER A 343 -7.67 0.38 18.53
N GLN A 344 -7.82 1.31 19.45
CA GLN A 344 -7.02 1.38 20.67
C GLN A 344 -7.60 0.46 21.75
N ASN A 345 -6.74 -0.30 22.45
CA ASN A 345 -7.16 -1.12 23.60
C ASN A 345 -7.55 -0.22 24.79
N ARG A 346 -8.60 -0.59 25.50
CA ARG A 346 -9.10 0.13 26.71
C ARG A 346 -8.18 -0.02 27.92
N SER A 347 -7.21 -0.92 27.91
CA SER A 347 -6.33 -1.24 29.04
C SER A 347 -5.16 -0.28 29.24
N ALA A 348 -4.83 0.56 28.26
CA ALA A 348 -3.87 1.65 28.43
C ALA A 348 -4.56 2.80 29.20
N GLY A 349 -4.66 2.66 30.52
CA GLY A 349 -5.27 3.65 31.42
C GLY A 349 -4.64 5.03 31.26
N ASN A 350 -5.46 6.01 31.02
CA ASN A 350 -5.35 7.45 30.93
C ASN A 350 -5.58 8.00 29.52
N TYR A 351 -6.84 7.92 29.08
CA TYR A 351 -7.32 8.77 28.01
C TYR A 351 -7.32 10.23 28.51
N GLY A 352 -6.33 11.02 28.12
CA GLY A 352 -6.55 12.46 28.19
C GLY A 352 -5.50 13.35 28.85
N THR A 353 -4.36 12.88 29.34
CA THR A 353 -3.38 13.75 29.99
C THR A 353 -1.96 13.71 29.40
N GLY A 354 -1.76 13.12 28.23
CA GLY A 354 -0.41 12.92 27.67
C GLY A 354 -0.14 13.78 26.44
N LYS A 355 0.98 14.53 26.47
CA LYS A 355 1.67 15.06 25.30
C LYS A 355 1.79 13.95 24.23
N GLY A 356 1.92 14.27 22.95
CA GLY A 356 1.92 13.33 21.80
C GLY A 356 2.65 11.98 21.96
N SER A 357 3.63 11.88 22.88
CA SER A 357 4.32 10.63 23.21
C SER A 357 3.44 9.58 23.92
N ALA A 358 2.49 9.98 24.76
CA ALA A 358 1.61 9.04 25.48
C ALA A 358 0.54 8.42 24.57
N ALA A 359 0.15 9.11 23.48
CA ALA A 359 -0.75 8.55 22.47
C ALA A 359 -0.04 7.50 21.60
N LEU A 360 1.22 7.72 21.24
CA LEU A 360 2.09 6.75 20.55
C LEU A 360 2.38 5.54 21.45
N ASP A 361 2.62 5.75 22.75
CA ASP A 361 2.83 4.65 23.71
C ASP A 361 1.63 3.71 23.83
N SER A 362 0.40 4.20 23.61
CA SER A 362 -0.80 3.37 23.63
C SER A 362 -0.95 2.47 22.37
N LEU A 363 -0.24 2.78 21.27
CA LEU A 363 -0.06 1.89 20.14
C LEU A 363 1.13 0.94 20.33
N LYS A 364 2.01 1.17 21.31
CA LYS A 364 3.15 0.28 21.62
C LYS A 364 2.73 -1.12 22.08
N GLU A 365 1.48 -1.32 22.48
CA GLU A 365 0.92 -2.68 22.62
C GLU A 365 0.69 -3.39 21.27
N SER A 366 0.70 -2.65 20.14
CA SER A 366 0.82 -3.16 18.77
C SER A 366 2.19 -2.80 18.17
N GLY A 367 3.24 -2.96 18.90
CA GLY A 367 4.68 -2.82 18.75
C GLY A 367 5.22 -2.18 17.47
N ASP A 368 5.07 -2.83 16.34
CA ASP A 368 5.72 -2.45 15.09
C ASP A 368 4.80 -1.70 14.12
N LEU A 369 3.48 -1.66 14.39
CA LEU A 369 2.52 -1.00 13.50
C LEU A 369 2.81 0.51 13.34
N GLU A 370 3.26 1.17 14.42
CA GLU A 370 3.71 2.56 14.38
C GLU A 370 4.93 2.74 13.48
N TYR A 371 5.85 1.77 13.51
CA TYR A 371 7.06 1.84 12.67
C TYR A 371 6.74 1.62 11.19
N ALA A 372 5.78 0.76 10.89
CA ALA A 372 5.34 0.51 9.52
C ALA A 372 4.65 1.74 8.89
N ALA A 373 3.90 2.52 9.67
CA ALA A 373 3.16 3.68 9.18
C ALA A 373 4.07 4.87 8.84
N ASP A 374 3.75 5.56 7.76
CA ASP A 374 4.38 6.82 7.37
C ASP A 374 3.74 7.99 8.12
N VAL A 375 2.42 7.93 8.37
CA VAL A 375 1.66 8.90 9.13
C VAL A 375 0.77 8.21 10.17
N VAL A 376 0.71 8.75 11.38
CA VAL A 376 -0.15 8.27 12.47
C VAL A 376 -1.05 9.39 12.95
N LEU A 377 -2.35 9.14 12.88
CA LEU A 377 -3.43 10.04 13.26
C LEU A 377 -4.17 9.47 14.48
N PHE A 378 -4.39 10.30 15.49
CA PHE A 378 -5.21 9.95 16.65
C PHE A 378 -6.48 10.79 16.70
N LEU A 379 -7.63 10.14 16.74
CA LEU A 379 -8.92 10.78 16.94
C LEU A 379 -9.39 10.56 18.38
N THR A 380 -9.42 11.64 19.16
CA THR A 380 -9.74 11.62 20.59
C THR A 380 -10.80 12.66 20.94
N GLU A 381 -11.38 12.59 22.13
CA GLU A 381 -12.27 13.62 22.64
C GLU A 381 -11.47 14.89 22.96
N ALA A 382 -11.98 16.04 22.56
CA ALA A 382 -11.36 17.33 22.88
C ALA A 382 -11.71 17.75 24.32
N GLN A 383 -10.70 17.77 25.21
CA GLN A 383 -10.92 17.99 26.65
C GLN A 383 -11.32 19.43 27.02
N GLU A 384 -10.84 20.40 26.26
CA GLU A 384 -11.01 21.84 26.56
C GLU A 384 -12.13 22.50 25.74
N ARG A 385 -12.87 21.71 24.95
CA ARG A 385 -13.86 22.22 24.00
C ARG A 385 -15.22 21.60 24.27
N MET A 386 -16.24 22.42 24.25
CA MET A 386 -17.62 21.99 24.45
C MET A 386 -18.41 22.10 23.15
N ALA A 387 -19.17 21.08 22.82
CA ALA A 387 -20.13 21.12 21.73
C ALA A 387 -21.52 20.81 22.29
N THR A 388 -22.56 21.45 21.74
CA THR A 388 -23.95 21.18 22.16
C THR A 388 -24.42 19.83 21.64
N PRO A 389 -24.89 18.92 22.50
CA PRO A 389 -25.42 17.64 22.05
C PRO A 389 -26.49 17.79 20.95
N PRO A 390 -26.53 16.88 19.95
CA PRO A 390 -25.78 15.61 19.84
C PRO A 390 -24.36 15.74 19.29
N ALA A 391 -23.89 16.96 18.98
CA ALA A 391 -22.51 17.21 18.53
C ALA A 391 -21.49 16.91 19.64
N ARG A 392 -20.30 16.50 19.24
CA ARG A 392 -19.14 16.29 20.11
C ARG A 392 -17.92 16.98 19.57
N ALA A 393 -17.17 17.66 20.41
CA ALA A 393 -15.87 18.18 20.04
C ALA A 393 -14.83 17.03 20.08
N VAL A 394 -14.14 16.81 18.98
CA VAL A 394 -13.08 15.83 18.86
C VAL A 394 -11.82 16.49 18.33
N GLU A 395 -10.68 15.93 18.68
CA GLU A 395 -9.37 16.39 18.24
C GLU A 395 -8.71 15.30 17.41
N LEU A 396 -8.26 15.65 16.20
CA LEU A 396 -7.44 14.81 15.36
C LEU A 396 -5.99 15.27 15.50
N THR A 397 -5.17 14.44 16.11
CA THR A 397 -3.74 14.71 16.31
C THR A 397 -2.93 13.97 15.25
N VAL A 398 -2.12 14.68 14.46
CA VAL A 398 -1.07 14.13 13.61
C VAL A 398 0.13 13.89 14.53
N ALA A 399 0.29 12.65 15.02
CA ALA A 399 1.30 12.31 16.03
C ALA A 399 2.64 11.93 15.39
N LYS A 400 2.60 11.38 14.19
CA LYS A 400 3.76 11.04 13.37
C LYS A 400 3.48 11.45 11.93
N ASN A 401 4.45 12.08 11.29
CA ASN A 401 4.43 12.39 9.87
C ASN A 401 5.87 12.34 9.32
N ARG A 402 6.15 11.37 8.46
CA ARG A 402 7.48 11.22 7.84
C ARG A 402 7.74 12.27 6.76
N HIS A 403 6.69 12.90 6.25
CA HIS A 403 6.77 13.76 5.06
C HIS A 403 6.42 15.22 5.34
N GLY A 404 6.09 15.59 6.58
CA GLY A 404 5.67 16.94 6.91
C GLY A 404 5.53 17.20 8.40
N ASP A 405 4.66 18.15 8.73
CA ASP A 405 4.48 18.63 10.09
C ASP A 405 3.57 17.71 10.92
N THR A 406 3.75 17.74 12.21
CA THR A 406 2.83 17.21 13.22
C THR A 406 1.97 18.35 13.76
N GLY A 407 0.77 18.02 14.25
CA GLY A 407 -0.13 19.05 14.74
C GLY A 407 -1.49 18.53 15.16
N LYS A 408 -2.41 19.44 15.45
CA LYS A 408 -3.74 19.12 15.92
C LYS A 408 -4.79 19.86 15.11
N VAL A 409 -5.87 19.16 14.79
CA VAL A 409 -7.03 19.68 14.06
C VAL A 409 -8.26 19.49 14.93
N GLY A 410 -8.94 20.58 15.26
CA GLY A 410 -10.21 20.55 15.98
C GLY A 410 -11.37 20.23 15.04
N LEU A 411 -12.19 19.26 15.41
CA LEU A 411 -13.34 18.83 14.62
C LEU A 411 -14.60 18.78 15.49
N ILE A 412 -15.73 19.05 14.87
CA ILE A 412 -17.06 18.85 15.46
C ILE A 412 -17.68 17.59 14.80
N PHE A 413 -17.83 16.55 15.59
CA PHE A 413 -18.47 15.31 15.19
C PHE A 413 -19.97 15.35 15.45
N ARG A 414 -20.77 15.09 14.42
CA ARG A 414 -22.23 14.93 14.47
C ARG A 414 -22.56 13.45 14.26
N PRO A 415 -22.62 12.62 15.34
CA PRO A 415 -22.87 11.19 15.22
C PRO A 415 -24.25 10.87 14.65
N ASP A 416 -25.23 11.76 14.87
CA ASP A 416 -26.59 11.66 14.34
C ASP A 416 -26.66 11.83 12.82
N LEU A 417 -25.81 12.65 12.25
CA LEU A 417 -25.71 12.90 10.81
C LEU A 417 -24.56 12.12 10.14
N GLY A 418 -23.68 11.48 10.91
CA GLY A 418 -22.49 10.81 10.40
C GLY A 418 -21.51 11.77 9.69
N THR A 419 -21.31 12.97 10.23
CA THR A 419 -20.42 13.99 9.65
C THR A 419 -19.44 14.54 10.67
N MET A 420 -18.26 14.93 10.16
CA MET A 420 -17.27 15.72 10.88
C MET A 420 -17.00 17.02 10.11
N ARG A 421 -16.90 18.13 10.82
CA ARG A 421 -16.58 19.43 10.24
C ARG A 421 -15.46 20.07 11.03
N GLU A 422 -14.62 20.82 10.34
CA GLU A 422 -13.63 21.64 11.01
C GLU A 422 -14.31 22.66 11.91
N GLU A 423 -13.71 22.87 13.07
CA GLU A 423 -14.08 23.98 13.92
C GLU A 423 -13.56 25.27 13.31
N ALA A 424 -14.44 26.25 13.13
CA ALA A 424 -14.02 27.57 12.68
C ALA A 424 -12.99 28.10 13.67
N ARG A 425 -11.81 28.52 13.21
CA ARG A 425 -10.87 29.24 14.05
C ARG A 425 -11.51 30.58 14.44
N PRO A 426 -11.44 30.96 15.73
CA PRO A 426 -11.94 32.26 16.17
C PRO A 426 -11.16 33.40 15.51
#